data_3a503f27a1c26da5e351c22371ece7ca
#
_entry.id   3a503f27a1c26da5e351c22371ece7ca
#
_cell.length_a   1.000
_cell.length_b   1.000
_cell.length_c   1.000
_cell.angle_alpha   90.00
_cell.angle_beta   90.00
_cell.angle_gamma   90.00
#
_symmetry.space_group_name_H-M   'P 1'
#
loop_
_entity.id
_entity.type
_entity.pdbx_description
1 polymer ?
#
loop_
_entity_poly.entity_id
_entity_poly.type
_entity_poly.pdbx_seq_one_letter_code
_entity_poly.pdbx_strand_id
1 'polypeptide(L)'
;MKTFFIFFSMFTFLCQAQEVKVTSGKVQRFENFKSRFVEARNIDVWLPDGYTEKEKYAVLYMHDGQMLYDPENTWTKQAWDVDETAGKLIAEGKTRKFIVVGIWNNGMKRHPEYFPQKPFDRLTQTQKDTVTAQLQRAARTTEAFEPVSDDYLKFLITELKPFIDKTFSTRNGKKNTFIAGSSMGGLISIYAICEYPNVFGGAACLSTHWPGTFSKENNPLPEAFLSYLKTNLPEPESHRIYFDYGDQTLDALYPPLQKEVDEVMKAKGFTEKNWITRSFPGENHSEQAWSKRLNIPLEFLLKK
;
A
#
# COMPACT_ATOMS: atom_id res chain seq x y z
N MET A 1 34.23 50.47 35.50
CA MET A 1 33.29 49.40 35.21
C MET A 1 33.13 49.31 33.69
N LYS A 2 33.67 48.24 33.08
CA LYS A 2 33.53 48.00 31.64
C LYS A 2 32.45 46.90 31.47
N THR A 3 31.31 47.28 30.91
CA THR A 3 30.20 46.37 30.67
C THR A 3 30.45 45.61 29.36
N PHE A 4 30.60 44.28 29.47
CA PHE A 4 30.75 43.39 28.30
C PHE A 4 29.36 42.98 27.87
N PHE A 5 28.95 43.34 26.64
CA PHE A 5 27.76 42.81 25.97
C PHE A 5 28.13 41.51 25.25
N ILE A 6 27.58 40.39 25.72
CA ILE A 6 27.68 39.10 25.01
C ILE A 6 26.52 39.05 24.02
N PHE A 7 26.84 39.08 22.73
CA PHE A 7 25.89 38.83 21.65
C PHE A 7 25.69 37.31 21.53
N PHE A 8 24.52 36.84 21.92
CA PHE A 8 24.10 35.44 21.69
C PHE A 8 23.56 35.33 20.28
N SER A 9 24.38 34.83 19.35
CA SER A 9 23.96 34.52 17.97
C SER A 9 23.12 33.26 17.98
N MET A 10 21.82 33.40 17.82
CA MET A 10 20.86 32.30 17.69
C MET A 10 20.97 31.74 16.26
N PHE A 11 21.76 30.67 16.09
CA PHE A 11 21.80 29.91 14.85
C PHE A 11 20.50 29.13 14.73
N THR A 12 19.56 29.62 13.92
CA THR A 12 18.42 28.85 13.46
C THR A 12 18.91 27.82 12.43
N PHE A 13 19.02 26.57 12.86
CA PHE A 13 19.13 25.45 11.93
C PHE A 13 17.82 25.37 11.13
N LEU A 14 17.81 25.88 9.93
CA LEU A 14 16.81 25.55 8.93
C LEU A 14 17.06 24.08 8.55
N CYS A 15 16.30 23.17 9.15
CA CYS A 15 16.21 21.80 8.66
C CYS A 15 15.58 21.87 7.26
N GLN A 16 16.38 21.85 6.20
CA GLN A 16 15.89 21.70 4.84
C GLN A 16 15.35 20.27 4.74
N ALA A 17 14.02 20.12 4.76
CA ALA A 17 13.38 18.87 4.40
C ALA A 17 13.89 18.48 3.00
N GLN A 18 14.41 17.27 2.87
CA GLN A 18 14.91 16.78 1.59
C GLN A 18 13.76 16.73 0.61
N GLU A 19 13.82 17.58 -0.43
CA GLU A 19 12.79 17.64 -1.46
C GLU A 19 12.76 16.32 -2.24
N VAL A 20 11.59 15.69 -2.31
CA VAL A 20 11.41 14.46 -3.12
C VAL A 20 11.38 14.86 -4.58
N LYS A 21 12.28 14.31 -5.37
CA LYS A 21 12.33 14.58 -6.81
C LYS A 21 11.17 13.88 -7.51
N VAL A 22 10.40 14.66 -8.25
CA VAL A 22 9.27 14.20 -9.09
C VAL A 22 9.31 14.92 -10.43
N THR A 23 8.83 14.28 -11.48
CA THR A 23 8.78 14.82 -12.83
C THR A 23 7.44 15.50 -13.13
N SER A 24 6.40 15.15 -12.39
CA SER A 24 5.05 15.72 -12.50
C SER A 24 4.47 15.99 -11.12
N GLY A 25 3.80 17.14 -10.98
CA GLY A 25 3.19 17.54 -9.71
C GLY A 25 4.22 17.95 -8.65
N LYS A 26 3.89 17.73 -7.39
CA LYS A 26 4.78 17.99 -6.26
C LYS A 26 4.50 17.03 -5.12
N VAL A 27 5.51 16.68 -4.34
CA VAL A 27 5.38 15.89 -3.10
C VAL A 27 5.53 16.79 -1.88
N GLN A 28 4.59 16.67 -0.95
CA GLN A 28 4.71 17.24 0.38
C GLN A 28 4.98 16.12 1.37
N ARG A 29 6.15 16.15 2.02
CA ARG A 29 6.56 15.17 3.03
C ARG A 29 6.15 15.63 4.43
N PHE A 30 5.58 14.71 5.19
CA PHE A 30 5.38 14.82 6.63
C PHE A 30 6.32 13.83 7.32
N GLU A 31 7.43 14.36 7.82
CA GLU A 31 8.44 13.55 8.49
C GLU A 31 7.99 13.10 9.87
N ASN A 32 8.32 11.86 10.24
CA ASN A 32 8.06 11.31 11.58
C ASN A 32 6.60 11.50 12.03
N PHE A 33 5.65 11.24 11.14
CA PHE A 33 4.22 11.29 11.46
C PHE A 33 3.94 10.32 12.61
N LYS A 34 3.59 10.87 13.76
CA LYS A 34 3.38 10.13 15.00
C LYS A 34 2.03 9.42 15.00
N SER A 35 2.01 8.22 15.57
CA SER A 35 0.82 7.41 15.77
C SER A 35 0.80 6.83 17.19
N ARG A 36 -0.41 6.52 17.67
CA ARG A 36 -0.61 5.79 18.93
C ARG A 36 -0.60 4.27 18.72
N PHE A 37 -0.71 3.83 17.47
CA PHE A 37 -0.88 2.42 17.12
C PHE A 37 0.38 1.80 16.54
N VAL A 38 1.18 2.57 15.81
CA VAL A 38 2.39 2.12 15.13
C VAL A 38 3.52 3.11 15.33
N GLU A 39 4.74 2.69 15.07
CA GLU A 39 5.90 3.57 15.12
C GLU A 39 5.78 4.71 14.09
N ALA A 40 6.38 5.87 14.44
CA ALA A 40 6.37 7.04 13.57
C ALA A 40 7.03 6.73 12.21
N ARG A 41 6.49 7.32 11.15
CA ARG A 41 6.95 7.11 9.78
C ARG A 41 6.76 8.35 8.91
N ASN A 42 7.45 8.40 7.79
CA ASN A 42 7.22 9.47 6.83
C ASN A 42 5.95 9.19 6.01
N ILE A 43 5.25 10.27 5.68
CA ILE A 43 4.09 10.27 4.78
C ILE A 43 4.40 11.25 3.66
N ASP A 44 4.37 10.78 2.42
CA ASP A 44 4.58 11.58 1.22
C ASP A 44 3.26 11.77 0.49
N VAL A 45 2.81 13.02 0.38
CA VAL A 45 1.57 13.33 -0.33
C VAL A 45 1.90 13.97 -1.66
N TRP A 46 1.67 13.23 -2.74
CA TRP A 46 1.79 13.75 -4.10
C TRP A 46 0.52 14.49 -4.52
N LEU A 47 0.70 15.69 -5.03
CA LEU A 47 -0.34 16.58 -5.54
C LEU A 47 -0.12 16.78 -7.04
N PRO A 48 -1.14 16.58 -7.89
CA PRO A 48 -1.00 16.73 -9.35
C PRO A 48 -0.73 18.17 -9.76
N ASP A 49 -0.20 18.35 -10.96
CA ASP A 49 -0.07 19.67 -11.57
C ASP A 49 -1.42 20.39 -11.57
N GLY A 50 -1.39 21.67 -11.22
CA GLY A 50 -2.61 22.46 -11.10
C GLY A 50 -3.49 22.12 -9.89
N TYR A 51 -2.96 21.42 -8.88
CA TYR A 51 -3.68 21.22 -7.62
C TYR A 51 -4.13 22.56 -7.01
N THR A 52 -5.40 22.61 -6.57
CA THR A 52 -5.98 23.79 -5.92
C THR A 52 -6.98 23.36 -4.85
N GLU A 53 -7.08 24.13 -3.79
CA GLU A 53 -8.07 23.90 -2.71
C GLU A 53 -9.52 24.13 -3.14
N LYS A 54 -9.73 24.77 -4.30
CA LYS A 54 -11.07 25.03 -4.87
C LYS A 54 -11.71 23.77 -5.49
N GLU A 55 -10.90 22.79 -5.82
CA GLU A 55 -11.35 21.50 -6.38
C GLU A 55 -11.24 20.40 -5.35
N LYS A 56 -12.01 19.31 -5.53
CA LYS A 56 -11.99 18.16 -4.65
C LYS A 56 -11.39 16.94 -5.36
N TYR A 57 -10.44 16.27 -4.71
CA TYR A 57 -9.64 15.18 -5.25
C TYR A 57 -10.01 13.84 -4.62
N ALA A 58 -10.00 12.77 -5.40
CA ALA A 58 -9.99 11.41 -4.84
C ALA A 58 -8.65 11.16 -4.15
N VAL A 59 -8.57 10.16 -3.29
CA VAL A 59 -7.35 9.81 -2.54
C VAL A 59 -6.99 8.36 -2.80
N LEU A 60 -5.75 8.14 -3.23
CA LEU A 60 -5.12 6.83 -3.32
C LEU A 60 -4.05 6.70 -2.24
N TYR A 61 -4.28 5.80 -1.27
CA TYR A 61 -3.27 5.42 -0.29
C TYR A 61 -2.39 4.33 -0.89
N MET A 62 -1.07 4.54 -0.91
CA MET A 62 -0.12 3.56 -1.44
C MET A 62 0.88 3.15 -0.36
N HIS A 63 1.03 1.85 -0.20
CA HIS A 63 2.03 1.26 0.69
C HIS A 63 3.43 1.42 0.11
N ASP A 64 4.44 1.25 0.98
CA ASP A 64 5.87 1.37 0.61
C ASP A 64 6.20 2.74 0.01
N GLY A 65 5.72 3.82 0.65
CA GLY A 65 5.77 5.21 0.16
C GLY A 65 7.14 5.69 -0.30
N GLN A 66 8.23 5.16 0.30
CA GLN A 66 9.60 5.47 -0.08
C GLN A 66 10.00 4.95 -1.47
N MET A 67 9.21 4.01 -2.05
CA MET A 67 9.48 3.38 -3.34
C MET A 67 8.75 4.04 -4.52
N LEU A 68 7.92 5.07 -4.27
CA LEU A 68 6.93 5.50 -5.26
C LEU A 68 7.47 6.48 -6.32
N TYR A 69 8.47 7.30 -5.99
CA TYR A 69 8.83 8.46 -6.82
C TYR A 69 10.30 8.48 -7.27
N ASP A 70 11.24 8.63 -6.35
CA ASP A 70 12.65 8.88 -6.64
C ASP A 70 13.49 7.61 -6.45
N PRO A 71 14.03 6.99 -7.52
CA PRO A 71 14.84 5.78 -7.42
C PRO A 71 16.11 5.96 -6.58
N GLU A 72 16.64 7.18 -6.47
CA GLU A 72 17.84 7.44 -5.66
C GLU A 72 17.59 7.18 -4.16
N ASN A 73 16.35 7.33 -3.72
CA ASN A 73 15.94 7.14 -2.33
C ASN A 73 15.47 5.71 -2.01
N THR A 74 15.40 4.81 -3.02
CA THR A 74 14.95 3.43 -2.83
C THR A 74 16.13 2.49 -2.57
N TRP A 75 15.87 1.39 -1.86
CA TRP A 75 16.91 0.37 -1.61
C TRP A 75 17.24 -0.48 -2.86
N THR A 76 16.30 -0.57 -3.82
CA THR A 76 16.49 -1.30 -5.08
C THR A 76 17.04 -0.43 -6.21
N LYS A 77 17.16 0.89 -5.99
CA LYS A 77 17.44 1.89 -7.04
C LYS A 77 16.43 1.86 -8.20
N GLN A 78 15.21 1.46 -7.88
CA GLN A 78 14.06 1.46 -8.78
C GLN A 78 12.89 2.15 -8.09
N ALA A 79 12.06 2.84 -8.85
CA ALA A 79 10.83 3.45 -8.37
C ALA A 79 9.61 2.94 -9.14
N TRP A 80 8.43 3.25 -8.64
CA TRP A 80 7.16 2.95 -9.31
C TRP A 80 6.76 3.99 -10.34
N ASP A 81 7.45 5.13 -10.40
CA ASP A 81 7.18 6.27 -11.29
C ASP A 81 5.70 6.69 -11.20
N VAL A 82 5.22 6.83 -9.96
CA VAL A 82 3.80 7.08 -9.68
C VAL A 82 3.39 8.46 -10.17
N ASP A 83 4.25 9.45 -10.00
CA ASP A 83 4.00 10.84 -10.40
C ASP A 83 3.88 10.99 -11.93
N GLU A 84 4.76 10.33 -12.71
CA GLU A 84 4.68 10.30 -14.16
C GLU A 84 3.37 9.65 -14.63
N THR A 85 3.09 8.46 -14.11
CA THR A 85 1.92 7.70 -14.52
C THR A 85 0.63 8.40 -14.12
N ALA A 86 0.52 8.87 -12.87
CA ALA A 86 -0.66 9.58 -12.37
C ALA A 86 -0.88 10.92 -13.07
N GLY A 87 0.20 11.71 -13.24
CA GLY A 87 0.17 12.99 -13.94
C GLY A 87 -0.32 12.83 -15.37
N LYS A 88 0.23 11.87 -16.12
CA LYS A 88 -0.19 11.54 -17.49
C LYS A 88 -1.66 11.16 -17.56
N LEU A 89 -2.14 10.25 -16.69
CA LEU A 89 -3.53 9.79 -16.70
C LEU A 89 -4.53 10.91 -16.38
N ILE A 90 -4.19 11.82 -15.48
CA ILE A 90 -5.00 12.99 -15.16
C ILE A 90 -5.03 13.96 -16.36
N ALA A 91 -3.87 14.24 -16.96
CA ALA A 91 -3.76 15.14 -18.13
C ALA A 91 -4.53 14.61 -19.35
N GLU A 92 -4.48 13.29 -19.59
CA GLU A 92 -5.23 12.63 -20.67
C GLU A 92 -6.73 12.47 -20.36
N GLY A 93 -7.19 12.84 -19.15
CA GLY A 93 -8.57 12.71 -18.73
C GLY A 93 -9.06 11.27 -18.55
N LYS A 94 -8.15 10.29 -18.47
CA LYS A 94 -8.44 8.86 -18.27
C LYS A 94 -8.90 8.55 -16.85
N THR A 95 -8.48 9.36 -15.90
CA THR A 95 -8.89 9.24 -14.49
C THR A 95 -9.56 10.53 -14.01
N ARG A 96 -10.28 10.43 -12.91
CA ARG A 96 -10.64 11.60 -12.11
C ARG A 96 -9.36 12.22 -11.52
N LYS A 97 -9.42 13.49 -11.10
CA LYS A 97 -8.32 14.11 -10.36
C LYS A 97 -8.18 13.44 -8.99
N PHE A 98 -6.96 13.09 -8.60
CA PHE A 98 -6.66 12.44 -7.32
C PHE A 98 -5.29 12.88 -6.79
N ILE A 99 -5.09 12.66 -5.51
CA ILE A 99 -3.81 12.78 -4.81
C ILE A 99 -3.36 11.38 -4.40
N VAL A 100 -2.05 11.20 -4.22
CA VAL A 100 -1.47 9.94 -3.72
C VAL A 100 -0.86 10.17 -2.35
N VAL A 101 -1.22 9.33 -1.40
CA VAL A 101 -0.67 9.32 -0.04
C VAL A 101 0.25 8.13 0.09
N GLY A 102 1.54 8.35 -0.09
CA GLY A 102 2.58 7.35 0.05
C GLY A 102 2.92 7.13 1.53
N ILE A 103 2.64 5.94 2.04
CA ILE A 103 2.87 5.56 3.43
C ILE A 103 4.18 4.78 3.49
N TRP A 104 5.22 5.36 4.09
CA TRP A 104 6.49 4.68 4.25
C TRP A 104 6.32 3.45 5.14
N ASN A 105 6.88 2.33 4.74
CA ASN A 105 7.01 1.20 5.64
C ASN A 105 8.10 1.47 6.70
N ASN A 106 8.05 0.75 7.80
CA ASN A 106 8.98 0.91 8.90
C ASN A 106 10.02 -0.25 8.95
N GLY A 107 10.68 -0.51 7.80
CA GLY A 107 11.75 -1.50 7.71
C GLY A 107 11.38 -2.87 8.26
N MET A 108 11.97 -3.27 9.38
CA MET A 108 11.72 -4.58 10.02
C MET A 108 10.25 -4.79 10.42
N LYS A 109 9.51 -3.72 10.69
CA LYS A 109 8.08 -3.81 11.04
C LYS A 109 7.17 -3.94 9.82
N ARG A 110 7.69 -3.77 8.58
CA ARG A 110 6.89 -3.90 7.35
C ARG A 110 6.15 -5.23 7.28
N HIS A 111 6.83 -6.33 7.56
CA HIS A 111 6.21 -7.66 7.44
C HIS A 111 5.09 -7.87 8.47
N PRO A 112 5.27 -7.65 9.79
CA PRO A 112 4.19 -7.74 10.77
C PRO A 112 3.02 -6.78 10.50
N GLU A 113 3.30 -5.55 10.06
CA GLU A 113 2.27 -4.54 9.80
C GLU A 113 1.43 -4.85 8.54
N TYR A 114 2.01 -5.53 7.54
CA TYR A 114 1.33 -5.84 6.29
C TYR A 114 0.76 -7.27 6.25
N PHE A 115 0.98 -8.05 7.31
CA PHE A 115 0.53 -9.43 7.38
C PHE A 115 -0.89 -9.51 7.97
N PRO A 116 -1.90 -10.03 7.23
CA PRO A 116 -3.29 -10.10 7.72
C PRO A 116 -3.41 -10.86 9.03
N GLN A 117 -3.77 -10.15 10.09
CA GLN A 117 -3.79 -10.68 11.45
C GLN A 117 -4.88 -11.72 11.67
N LYS A 118 -6.12 -11.43 11.26
CA LYS A 118 -7.25 -12.33 11.54
C LYS A 118 -7.13 -13.72 10.91
N PRO A 119 -6.66 -13.86 9.64
CA PRO A 119 -6.35 -15.19 9.10
C PRO A 119 -5.29 -15.94 9.92
N PHE A 120 -4.22 -15.25 10.37
CA PHE A 120 -3.18 -15.83 11.20
C PHE A 120 -3.72 -16.24 12.57
N ASP A 121 -4.55 -15.43 13.20
CA ASP A 121 -5.11 -15.72 14.53
C ASP A 121 -5.99 -16.97 14.54
N ARG A 122 -6.60 -17.32 13.41
CA ARG A 122 -7.43 -18.53 13.25
C ARG A 122 -6.63 -19.82 13.07
N LEU A 123 -5.32 -19.73 12.85
CA LEU A 123 -4.46 -20.90 12.76
C LEU A 123 -4.36 -21.62 14.11
N THR A 124 -4.21 -22.93 14.08
CA THR A 124 -3.86 -23.71 15.28
C THR A 124 -2.46 -23.32 15.78
N GLN A 125 -2.15 -23.60 17.05
CA GLN A 125 -0.83 -23.27 17.59
C GLN A 125 0.29 -23.92 16.77
N THR A 126 0.15 -25.19 16.39
CA THR A 126 1.13 -25.90 15.55
C THR A 126 1.34 -25.21 14.19
N GLN A 127 0.27 -24.71 13.58
CA GLN A 127 0.36 -23.95 12.31
C GLN A 127 1.06 -22.60 12.52
N LYS A 128 0.74 -21.87 13.60
CA LYS A 128 1.42 -20.62 13.96
C LYS A 128 2.91 -20.84 14.19
N ASP A 129 3.27 -21.89 14.91
CA ASP A 129 4.67 -22.26 15.16
C ASP A 129 5.40 -22.57 13.84
N THR A 130 4.74 -23.29 12.93
CA THR A 130 5.28 -23.57 11.58
C THR A 130 5.53 -22.30 10.80
N VAL A 131 4.54 -21.41 10.73
CA VAL A 131 4.66 -20.10 10.01
C VAL A 131 5.77 -19.27 10.64
N THR A 132 5.80 -19.15 11.96
CA THR A 132 6.82 -18.40 12.69
C THR A 132 8.23 -18.93 12.40
N ALA A 133 8.41 -20.25 12.43
CA ALA A 133 9.69 -20.87 12.11
C ALA A 133 10.14 -20.63 10.66
N GLN A 134 9.19 -20.62 9.70
CA GLN A 134 9.47 -20.30 8.30
C GLN A 134 9.91 -18.84 8.13
N LEU A 135 9.21 -17.89 8.78
CA LEU A 135 9.53 -16.47 8.73
C LEU A 135 10.86 -16.16 9.43
N GLN A 136 11.10 -16.72 10.60
CA GLN A 136 12.37 -16.59 11.32
C GLN A 136 13.56 -17.08 10.48
N ARG A 137 13.40 -18.23 9.82
CA ARG A 137 14.44 -18.76 8.93
C ARG A 137 14.71 -17.82 7.75
N ALA A 138 13.66 -17.27 7.13
CA ALA A 138 13.79 -16.34 6.01
C ALA A 138 14.44 -15.01 6.42
N ALA A 139 14.05 -14.47 7.57
CA ALA A 139 14.59 -13.23 8.11
C ALA A 139 15.94 -13.40 8.85
N ARG A 140 16.39 -14.64 9.06
CA ARG A 140 17.60 -14.97 9.87
C ARG A 140 17.53 -14.37 11.28
N THR A 141 16.37 -14.47 11.93
CA THR A 141 16.11 -13.97 13.28
C THR A 141 15.54 -15.07 14.19
N THR A 142 15.59 -14.85 15.47
CA THR A 142 14.91 -15.69 16.50
C THR A 142 13.75 -14.95 17.14
N GLU A 143 13.45 -13.74 16.72
CA GLU A 143 12.33 -12.96 17.24
C GLU A 143 11.00 -13.64 16.92
N ALA A 144 10.06 -13.61 17.87
CA ALA A 144 8.71 -14.09 17.65
C ALA A 144 8.02 -13.25 16.56
N PHE A 145 7.25 -13.92 15.69
CA PHE A 145 6.47 -13.22 14.68
C PHE A 145 5.04 -13.01 15.20
N GLU A 146 4.68 -11.75 15.32
CA GLU A 146 3.33 -11.33 15.70
C GLU A 146 2.79 -10.33 14.68
N PRO A 147 1.73 -10.66 13.91
CA PRO A 147 1.08 -9.69 13.05
C PRO A 147 0.47 -8.55 13.87
N VAL A 148 0.64 -7.33 13.38
CA VAL A 148 0.07 -6.10 13.97
C VAL A 148 -0.68 -5.27 12.91
N SER A 149 -1.19 -5.93 11.90
CA SER A 149 -1.86 -5.26 10.78
C SER A 149 -3.17 -4.57 11.19
N ASP A 150 -3.85 -5.05 12.21
CA ASP A 150 -5.06 -4.40 12.72
C ASP A 150 -4.72 -3.02 13.33
N ASP A 151 -3.59 -2.89 14.02
CA ASP A 151 -3.12 -1.60 14.53
C ASP A 151 -2.62 -0.70 13.41
N TYR A 152 -1.95 -1.27 12.39
CA TYR A 152 -1.58 -0.51 11.20
C TYR A 152 -2.80 0.04 10.46
N LEU A 153 -3.85 -0.74 10.28
CA LEU A 153 -5.09 -0.27 9.67
C LEU A 153 -5.83 0.75 10.55
N LYS A 154 -5.84 0.60 11.88
CA LYS A 154 -6.37 1.62 12.80
C LYS A 154 -5.63 2.95 12.63
N PHE A 155 -4.29 2.92 12.55
CA PHE A 155 -3.50 4.11 12.23
C PHE A 155 -4.00 4.78 10.94
N LEU A 156 -4.13 4.01 9.84
CA LEU A 156 -4.59 4.55 8.57
C LEU A 156 -5.96 5.24 8.69
N ILE A 157 -6.90 4.57 9.36
CA ILE A 157 -8.31 4.99 9.36
C ILE A 157 -8.60 6.07 10.39
N THR A 158 -7.98 6.01 11.56
CA THR A 158 -8.34 6.88 12.69
C THR A 158 -7.40 8.07 12.86
N GLU A 159 -6.22 8.02 12.27
CA GLU A 159 -5.23 9.09 12.40
C GLU A 159 -4.83 9.67 11.04
N LEU A 160 -4.28 8.86 10.13
CA LEU A 160 -3.78 9.35 8.86
C LEU A 160 -4.88 9.89 7.95
N LYS A 161 -5.94 9.10 7.70
CA LYS A 161 -7.02 9.54 6.81
C LYS A 161 -7.72 10.83 7.29
N PRO A 162 -8.11 10.99 8.57
CA PRO A 162 -8.65 12.25 9.06
C PRO A 162 -7.68 13.44 8.90
N PHE A 163 -6.38 13.20 9.10
CA PHE A 163 -5.36 14.22 8.87
C PHE A 163 -5.31 14.66 7.40
N ILE A 164 -5.27 13.70 6.46
CA ILE A 164 -5.27 13.97 5.01
C ILE A 164 -6.53 14.73 4.60
N ASP A 165 -7.70 14.29 5.05
CA ASP A 165 -8.98 14.92 4.70
C ASP A 165 -9.12 16.35 5.26
N LYS A 166 -8.45 16.65 6.38
CA LYS A 166 -8.41 18.00 6.98
C LYS A 166 -7.39 18.89 6.28
N THR A 167 -6.26 18.32 5.85
CA THR A 167 -5.10 19.08 5.33
C THR A 167 -5.25 19.39 3.83
N PHE A 168 -5.85 18.47 3.08
CA PHE A 168 -5.99 18.57 1.62
C PHE A 168 -7.44 18.62 1.17
N SER A 169 -7.66 19.14 -0.03
CA SER A 169 -8.99 19.26 -0.60
C SER A 169 -9.50 17.93 -1.16
N THR A 170 -9.91 17.01 -0.28
CA THR A 170 -10.31 15.65 -0.65
C THR A 170 -11.82 15.47 -0.81
N ARG A 171 -12.19 14.42 -1.56
CA ARG A 171 -13.50 13.78 -1.54
C ARG A 171 -13.43 12.61 -0.57
N ASN A 172 -13.77 12.82 0.69
CA ASN A 172 -13.54 11.90 1.81
C ASN A 172 -14.42 10.64 1.85
N GLY A 173 -15.39 10.51 0.94
CA GLY A 173 -16.28 9.35 0.91
C GLY A 173 -15.67 8.11 0.26
N LYS A 174 -16.18 6.92 0.62
CA LYS A 174 -15.77 5.60 0.14
C LYS A 174 -15.48 5.55 -1.37
N LYS A 175 -16.39 6.08 -2.20
CA LYS A 175 -16.29 6.06 -3.67
C LYS A 175 -15.06 6.82 -4.22
N ASN A 176 -14.35 7.55 -3.39
CA ASN A 176 -13.18 8.35 -3.77
C ASN A 176 -11.95 8.05 -2.90
N THR A 177 -11.98 6.97 -2.13
CA THR A 177 -10.88 6.52 -1.26
C THR A 177 -10.44 5.13 -1.70
N PHE A 178 -9.17 5.00 -2.10
CA PHE A 178 -8.60 3.80 -2.67
C PHE A 178 -7.30 3.44 -1.96
N ILE A 179 -6.91 2.16 -2.03
CA ILE A 179 -5.68 1.65 -1.44
C ILE A 179 -4.93 0.79 -2.44
N ALA A 180 -3.61 0.82 -2.44
CA ALA A 180 -2.81 0.03 -3.37
C ALA A 180 -1.44 -0.34 -2.79
N GLY A 181 -0.89 -1.43 -3.29
CA GLY A 181 0.47 -1.87 -3.00
C GLY A 181 0.84 -3.15 -3.72
N SER A 182 2.10 -3.54 -3.64
CA SER A 182 2.60 -4.78 -4.22
C SER A 182 3.05 -5.77 -3.15
N SER A 183 3.07 -7.05 -3.52
CA SER A 183 3.58 -8.10 -2.63
C SER A 183 2.80 -8.14 -1.31
N MET A 184 3.49 -7.97 -0.18
CA MET A 184 2.84 -7.78 1.13
C MET A 184 1.95 -6.52 1.15
N GLY A 185 2.30 -5.45 0.39
CA GLY A 185 1.46 -4.27 0.23
C GLY A 185 0.14 -4.58 -0.50
N GLY A 186 0.15 -5.51 -1.46
CA GLY A 186 -1.07 -6.04 -2.08
C GLY A 186 -1.91 -6.84 -1.08
N LEU A 187 -1.26 -7.64 -0.25
CA LEU A 187 -1.92 -8.46 0.76
C LEU A 187 -2.62 -7.63 1.84
N ILE A 188 -1.95 -6.58 2.37
CA ILE A 188 -2.59 -5.65 3.31
C ILE A 188 -3.67 -4.79 2.64
N SER A 189 -3.56 -4.49 1.34
CA SER A 189 -4.58 -3.73 0.61
C SER A 189 -5.89 -4.50 0.49
N ILE A 190 -5.86 -5.80 0.14
CA ILE A 190 -7.06 -6.61 0.12
C ILE A 190 -7.62 -6.86 1.54
N TYR A 191 -6.76 -7.00 2.53
CA TYR A 191 -7.18 -7.09 3.93
C TYR A 191 -7.87 -5.81 4.39
N ALA A 192 -7.33 -4.63 4.04
CA ALA A 192 -7.90 -3.34 4.40
C ALA A 192 -9.32 -3.13 3.84
N ILE A 193 -9.57 -3.53 2.60
CA ILE A 193 -10.91 -3.39 2.01
C ILE A 193 -11.93 -4.35 2.65
N CYS A 194 -11.46 -5.52 3.09
CA CYS A 194 -12.29 -6.47 3.85
C CYS A 194 -12.63 -5.95 5.25
N GLU A 195 -11.66 -5.37 5.96
CA GLU A 195 -11.84 -4.87 7.33
C GLU A 195 -12.60 -3.53 7.38
N TYR A 196 -12.37 -2.68 6.37
CA TYR A 196 -12.93 -1.32 6.32
C TYR A 196 -13.71 -1.06 5.01
N PRO A 197 -14.73 -1.87 4.69
CA PRO A 197 -15.48 -1.77 3.43
C PRO A 197 -16.26 -0.46 3.30
N ASN A 198 -16.48 0.26 4.40
CA ASN A 198 -17.15 1.56 4.40
C ASN A 198 -16.18 2.74 4.19
N VAL A 199 -14.87 2.48 4.19
CA VAL A 199 -13.84 3.50 4.01
C VAL A 199 -13.25 3.43 2.61
N PHE A 200 -12.85 2.24 2.15
CA PHE A 200 -12.24 2.05 0.85
C PHE A 200 -13.26 1.58 -0.19
N GLY A 201 -13.33 2.28 -1.31
CA GLY A 201 -14.16 1.91 -2.47
C GLY A 201 -13.42 1.05 -3.48
N GLY A 202 -12.13 0.81 -3.31
CA GLY A 202 -11.38 -0.10 -4.15
C GLY A 202 -9.95 -0.34 -3.68
N ALA A 203 -9.40 -1.48 -4.13
CA ALA A 203 -8.03 -1.89 -3.87
C ALA A 203 -7.32 -2.35 -5.15
N ALA A 204 -6.04 -1.96 -5.30
CA ALA A 204 -5.15 -2.54 -6.29
C ALA A 204 -4.05 -3.33 -5.60
N CYS A 205 -4.01 -4.63 -5.89
CA CYS A 205 -3.18 -5.62 -5.23
C CYS A 205 -2.25 -6.24 -6.28
N LEU A 206 -1.07 -5.63 -6.47
CA LEU A 206 -0.12 -6.04 -7.49
C LEU A 206 0.78 -7.14 -6.93
N SER A 207 1.00 -8.19 -7.72
CA SER A 207 1.86 -9.33 -7.33
C SER A 207 1.63 -9.75 -5.87
N THR A 208 0.37 -9.95 -5.48
CA THR A 208 -0.02 -10.18 -4.07
C THR A 208 0.69 -11.40 -3.50
N HIS A 209 1.33 -11.24 -2.35
CA HIS A 209 2.12 -12.30 -1.72
C HIS A 209 1.24 -13.34 -1.00
N TRP A 210 0.41 -14.06 -1.77
CA TRP A 210 -0.49 -15.08 -1.25
C TRP A 210 0.18 -16.19 -0.42
N PRO A 211 1.46 -16.58 -0.68
CA PRO A 211 2.13 -17.53 0.20
C PRO A 211 2.28 -17.04 1.65
N GLY A 212 2.38 -15.72 1.88
CA GLY A 212 2.63 -15.14 3.21
C GLY A 212 4.00 -15.47 3.80
N THR A 213 4.64 -16.54 3.34
CA THR A 213 6.02 -16.94 3.65
C THR A 213 6.77 -17.28 2.35
N PHE A 214 8.08 -17.55 2.45
CA PHE A 214 8.89 -17.99 1.31
C PHE A 214 8.94 -19.52 1.16
N SER A 215 8.23 -20.28 2.03
CA SER A 215 8.13 -21.74 1.97
C SER A 215 6.86 -22.18 1.25
N LYS A 216 6.98 -23.21 0.40
CA LYS A 216 5.83 -23.89 -0.21
C LYS A 216 5.34 -25.07 0.63
N GLU A 217 6.24 -25.67 1.42
CA GLU A 217 5.96 -26.91 2.16
C GLU A 217 5.28 -26.60 3.48
N ASN A 218 4.24 -27.34 3.81
CA ASN A 218 3.49 -27.25 5.07
C ASN A 218 3.06 -25.79 5.41
N ASN A 219 2.70 -25.01 4.39
CA ASN A 219 2.29 -23.63 4.56
C ASN A 219 0.76 -23.52 4.65
N PRO A 220 0.20 -23.21 5.83
CA PRO A 220 -1.25 -23.12 6.02
C PRO A 220 -1.84 -21.78 5.56
N LEU A 221 -1.02 -20.79 5.22
CA LEU A 221 -1.45 -19.41 5.01
C LEU A 221 -2.33 -19.22 3.77
N PRO A 222 -2.03 -19.81 2.59
CA PRO A 222 -2.90 -19.64 1.44
C PRO A 222 -4.35 -20.05 1.71
N GLU A 223 -4.56 -21.21 2.36
CA GLU A 223 -5.90 -21.66 2.76
C GLU A 223 -6.55 -20.73 3.80
N ALA A 224 -5.77 -20.24 4.77
CA ALA A 224 -6.27 -19.29 5.76
C ALA A 224 -6.71 -17.97 5.11
N PHE A 225 -5.93 -17.44 4.16
CA PHE A 225 -6.30 -16.24 3.41
C PHE A 225 -7.55 -16.46 2.53
N LEU A 226 -7.63 -17.59 1.82
CA LEU A 226 -8.81 -17.94 1.02
C LEU A 226 -10.06 -18.07 1.87
N SER A 227 -9.97 -18.76 3.01
CA SER A 227 -11.08 -18.91 3.97
C SER A 227 -11.54 -17.56 4.51
N TYR A 228 -10.59 -16.68 4.81
CA TYR A 228 -10.90 -15.31 5.23
C TYR A 228 -11.61 -14.52 4.13
N LEU A 229 -11.12 -14.54 2.89
CA LEU A 229 -11.74 -13.83 1.77
C LEU A 229 -13.17 -14.32 1.49
N LYS A 230 -13.41 -15.63 1.50
CA LYS A 230 -14.76 -16.22 1.32
C LYS A 230 -15.80 -15.59 2.24
N THR A 231 -15.39 -15.22 3.46
CA THR A 231 -16.29 -14.70 4.49
C THR A 231 -16.36 -13.17 4.52
N ASN A 232 -15.24 -12.48 4.23
CA ASN A 232 -15.08 -11.06 4.55
C ASN A 232 -14.98 -10.12 3.33
N LEU A 233 -14.95 -10.66 2.10
CA LEU A 233 -15.01 -9.79 0.91
C LEU A 233 -16.26 -8.91 0.95
N PRO A 234 -16.14 -7.61 0.64
CA PRO A 234 -17.26 -6.69 0.65
C PRO A 234 -18.25 -6.97 -0.49
N GLU A 235 -19.40 -6.29 -0.47
CA GLU A 235 -20.40 -6.39 -1.53
C GLU A 235 -19.84 -5.84 -2.87
N PRO A 236 -19.97 -6.62 -3.96
CA PRO A 236 -19.36 -6.30 -5.25
C PRO A 236 -19.79 -4.95 -5.84
N GLU A 237 -21.08 -4.59 -5.73
CA GLU A 237 -21.66 -3.43 -6.39
C GLU A 237 -21.04 -2.10 -5.97
N SER A 238 -20.41 -2.06 -4.79
CA SER A 238 -19.89 -0.83 -4.21
C SER A 238 -18.36 -0.78 -4.13
N HIS A 239 -17.66 -1.79 -4.67
CA HIS A 239 -16.22 -1.90 -4.58
C HIS A 239 -15.57 -2.27 -5.92
N ARG A 240 -14.32 -1.86 -6.12
CA ARG A 240 -13.48 -2.24 -7.25
C ARG A 240 -12.22 -2.89 -6.75
N ILE A 241 -11.90 -4.09 -7.24
CA ILE A 241 -10.70 -4.83 -6.83
C ILE A 241 -9.90 -5.20 -8.06
N TYR A 242 -8.62 -4.90 -8.05
CA TYR A 242 -7.68 -5.23 -9.09
C TYR A 242 -6.59 -6.14 -8.54
N PHE A 243 -6.30 -7.22 -9.25
CA PHE A 243 -5.16 -8.08 -9.02
C PHE A 243 -4.31 -8.18 -10.27
N ASP A 244 -3.00 -8.37 -10.08
CA ASP A 244 -2.11 -8.80 -11.14
C ASP A 244 -0.95 -9.63 -10.61
N TYR A 245 -0.22 -10.24 -11.52
CA TYR A 245 1.00 -10.99 -11.25
C TYR A 245 1.83 -11.20 -12.52
N GLY A 246 3.15 -11.33 -12.35
CA GLY A 246 4.07 -11.87 -13.35
C GLY A 246 4.18 -13.38 -13.24
N ASP A 247 5.20 -13.97 -13.86
CA ASP A 247 5.50 -15.40 -13.77
C ASP A 247 6.99 -15.71 -13.54
N GLN A 248 7.79 -14.66 -13.27
CA GLN A 248 9.22 -14.79 -13.02
C GLN A 248 9.55 -14.49 -11.57
N THR A 249 10.68 -15.03 -11.07
CA THR A 249 11.17 -14.85 -9.71
C THR A 249 10.13 -15.25 -8.66
N LEU A 250 9.79 -14.39 -7.70
CA LEU A 250 8.81 -14.68 -6.67
C LEU A 250 7.39 -14.82 -7.24
N ASP A 251 7.06 -14.09 -8.31
CA ASP A 251 5.76 -14.15 -8.98
C ASP A 251 5.45 -15.53 -9.58
N ALA A 252 6.47 -16.35 -9.86
CA ALA A 252 6.29 -17.74 -10.31
C ALA A 252 5.48 -18.62 -9.32
N LEU A 253 5.32 -18.17 -8.08
CA LEU A 253 4.50 -18.85 -7.06
C LEU A 253 3.02 -18.48 -7.12
N TYR A 254 2.65 -17.39 -7.77
CA TYR A 254 1.34 -16.75 -7.61
C TYR A 254 0.24 -17.29 -8.54
N PRO A 255 0.50 -17.75 -9.78
CA PRO A 255 -0.56 -18.14 -10.69
C PRO A 255 -1.56 -19.15 -10.13
N PRO A 256 -1.16 -20.27 -9.49
CA PRO A 256 -2.12 -21.22 -8.91
C PRO A 256 -2.92 -20.63 -7.76
N LEU A 257 -2.29 -19.83 -6.90
CA LEU A 257 -2.96 -19.21 -5.75
C LEU A 257 -3.92 -18.11 -6.18
N GLN A 258 -3.52 -17.28 -7.15
CA GLN A 258 -4.40 -16.24 -7.69
C GLN A 258 -5.63 -16.85 -8.36
N LYS A 259 -5.49 -17.99 -9.04
CA LYS A 259 -6.63 -18.71 -9.63
C LYS A 259 -7.65 -19.11 -8.56
N GLU A 260 -7.21 -19.58 -7.40
CA GLU A 260 -8.12 -19.92 -6.29
C GLU A 260 -8.81 -18.65 -5.73
N VAL A 261 -8.09 -17.53 -5.62
CA VAL A 261 -8.67 -16.24 -5.25
C VAL A 261 -9.71 -15.78 -6.29
N ASP A 262 -9.43 -15.95 -7.58
CA ASP A 262 -10.35 -15.60 -8.65
C ASP A 262 -11.66 -16.41 -8.58
N GLU A 263 -11.59 -17.69 -8.18
CA GLU A 263 -12.80 -18.48 -7.93
C GLU A 263 -13.61 -17.96 -6.73
N VAL A 264 -12.93 -17.49 -5.67
CA VAL A 264 -13.61 -16.83 -4.55
C VAL A 264 -14.28 -15.53 -4.98
N MET A 265 -13.61 -14.72 -5.81
CA MET A 265 -14.18 -13.47 -6.34
C MET A 265 -15.44 -13.73 -7.17
N LYS A 266 -15.41 -14.72 -8.07
CA LYS A 266 -16.56 -15.14 -8.86
C LYS A 266 -17.71 -15.64 -7.98
N ALA A 267 -17.41 -16.49 -7.01
CA ALA A 267 -18.42 -17.05 -6.10
C ALA A 267 -19.08 -15.96 -5.24
N LYS A 268 -18.37 -14.88 -4.92
CA LYS A 268 -18.90 -13.72 -4.21
C LYS A 268 -19.74 -12.79 -5.10
N GLY A 269 -19.73 -12.99 -6.43
CA GLY A 269 -20.51 -12.20 -7.38
C GLY A 269 -19.77 -11.02 -8.02
N PHE A 270 -18.44 -10.95 -7.87
CA PHE A 270 -17.65 -9.98 -8.62
C PHE A 270 -17.62 -10.33 -10.11
N THR A 271 -17.61 -9.30 -10.95
CA THR A 271 -17.62 -9.39 -12.41
C THR A 271 -16.59 -8.44 -13.02
N GLU A 272 -16.33 -8.50 -14.31
CA GLU A 272 -15.42 -7.59 -15.01
C GLU A 272 -15.75 -6.09 -14.85
N LYS A 273 -16.94 -5.75 -14.36
CA LYS A 273 -17.33 -4.37 -14.07
C LYS A 273 -16.62 -3.80 -12.84
N ASN A 274 -16.30 -4.67 -11.89
CA ASN A 274 -15.82 -4.28 -10.56
C ASN A 274 -14.63 -5.11 -10.04
N TRP A 275 -14.17 -6.11 -10.81
CA TRP A 275 -12.99 -6.90 -10.53
C TRP A 275 -12.23 -7.25 -11.82
N ILE A 276 -10.91 -7.18 -11.74
CA ILE A 276 -10.01 -7.58 -12.82
C ILE A 276 -8.81 -8.29 -12.20
N THR A 277 -8.44 -9.44 -12.79
CA THR A 277 -7.14 -10.08 -12.59
C THR A 277 -6.38 -10.09 -13.92
N ARG A 278 -5.10 -9.69 -13.90
CA ARG A 278 -4.24 -9.68 -15.08
C ARG A 278 -2.95 -10.47 -14.86
N SER A 279 -2.60 -11.29 -15.84
CA SER A 279 -1.32 -11.96 -15.92
C SER A 279 -0.38 -11.21 -16.86
N PHE A 280 0.89 -11.11 -16.48
CA PHE A 280 1.96 -10.47 -17.26
C PHE A 280 3.12 -11.45 -17.46
N PRO A 281 3.03 -12.34 -18.47
CA PRO A 281 4.07 -13.31 -18.74
C PRO A 281 5.42 -12.66 -19.02
N GLY A 282 6.49 -13.21 -18.42
CA GLY A 282 7.85 -12.68 -18.52
C GLY A 282 8.20 -11.60 -17.50
N GLU A 283 7.22 -11.03 -16.81
CA GLU A 283 7.49 -10.01 -15.80
C GLU A 283 7.85 -10.64 -14.44
N ASN A 284 8.78 -9.98 -13.73
CA ASN A 284 9.31 -10.41 -12.44
C ASN A 284 8.70 -9.62 -11.27
N HIS A 285 9.11 -9.98 -10.05
CA HIS A 285 8.70 -9.33 -8.82
C HIS A 285 9.58 -8.10 -8.54
N SER A 286 9.31 -6.97 -9.18
CA SER A 286 10.10 -5.74 -9.02
C SER A 286 9.32 -4.46 -9.26
N GLU A 287 9.82 -3.36 -8.71
CA GLU A 287 9.28 -2.01 -8.91
C GLU A 287 9.23 -1.64 -10.40
N GLN A 288 10.25 -2.01 -11.16
CA GLN A 288 10.29 -1.77 -12.60
C GLN A 288 9.18 -2.50 -13.34
N ALA A 289 8.87 -3.74 -12.95
CA ALA A 289 7.77 -4.49 -13.55
C ALA A 289 6.41 -3.88 -13.18
N TRP A 290 6.25 -3.38 -11.96
CA TRP A 290 5.01 -2.73 -11.52
C TRP A 290 4.83 -1.35 -12.14
N SER A 291 5.89 -0.54 -12.26
CA SER A 291 5.88 0.76 -12.93
C SER A 291 5.33 0.66 -14.36
N LYS A 292 5.82 -0.29 -15.16
CA LYS A 292 5.40 -0.50 -16.56
C LYS A 292 3.88 -0.71 -16.74
N ARG A 293 3.19 -1.19 -15.73
CA ARG A 293 1.77 -1.57 -15.79
C ARG A 293 0.86 -0.81 -14.83
N LEU A 294 1.43 0.15 -14.07
CA LEU A 294 0.72 0.92 -13.05
C LEU A 294 -0.49 1.70 -13.59
N ASN A 295 -0.44 2.14 -14.85
CA ASN A 295 -1.56 2.80 -15.50
C ASN A 295 -2.85 1.97 -15.47
N ILE A 296 -2.77 0.64 -15.56
CA ILE A 296 -3.93 -0.25 -15.65
C ILE A 296 -4.75 -0.23 -14.35
N PRO A 297 -4.20 -0.52 -13.15
CA PRO A 297 -4.95 -0.40 -11.90
C PRO A 297 -5.40 1.02 -11.60
N LEU A 298 -4.61 2.05 -11.94
CA LEU A 298 -5.02 3.44 -11.72
C LEU A 298 -6.23 3.82 -12.57
N GLU A 299 -6.24 3.48 -13.86
CA GLU A 299 -7.40 3.72 -14.73
C GLU A 299 -8.62 2.93 -14.22
N PHE A 300 -8.45 1.69 -13.81
CA PHE A 300 -9.55 0.87 -13.32
C PHE A 300 -10.18 1.41 -12.05
N LEU A 301 -9.37 1.76 -11.04
CA LEU A 301 -9.88 2.28 -9.76
C LEU A 301 -10.45 3.69 -9.88
N LEU A 302 -9.76 4.57 -10.63
CA LEU A 302 -9.98 6.01 -10.64
C LEU A 302 -10.76 6.50 -11.87
N LYS A 303 -11.32 5.60 -12.68
CA LYS A 303 -12.17 5.99 -13.81
C LYS A 303 -13.30 6.92 -13.36
N LYS A 304 -13.66 7.85 -14.27
CA LYS A 304 -14.75 8.82 -14.07
C LYS A 304 -16.11 8.15 -13.92
#